data_db9bf0fe550cb7325bcb43bad37a2845
#
_entry.id   db9bf0fe550cb7325bcb43bad37a2845
#
_cell.length_a   1.000
_cell.length_b   1.000
_cell.length_c   1.000
_cell.angle_alpha   90.00
_cell.angle_beta   90.00
_cell.angle_gamma   90.00
#
_symmetry.space_group_name_H-M   'P 1'
#
loop_
_entity.id
_entity.type
_entity.pdbx_description
1 polymer ?
#
loop_
_entity_poly.entity_id
_entity_poly.type
_entity_poly.pdbx_seq_one_letter_code
_entity_poly.pdbx_strand_id
1 'polypeptide(L)'
;MSGADNDRQFCWEQIQRGNRLFRLTHVFAAGDVAGRLLPLYALFASLEHICASVSDEDVAVRKLDWWRQAMRSGDGDHPVVAELRRNGASALMPEMAVTRLLDATQARLDMAPPPGSSELTALCIDFGRIQLELELAVSGVTMPAGEELSGLALRSGMMQVLRESMGRPDGRGFWWLPLDLMARYDLARAEIASGDGIGKFRMVAGEIFTTQSVGTTQYSDISKDISNNKQSVMNLIAMDALFAKKLKHTNYSSYIKWRDELSRAGFSDVFTARNAVRRFNRRK
;
A
#
# COMPACT_ATOMS: atom_id res chain seq x y z
N MET A 1 -29.70 1.86 -10.90
CA MET A 1 -28.50 1.14 -10.49
C MET A 1 -28.88 0.22 -9.35
N SER A 2 -28.43 -1.04 -9.36
CA SER A 2 -28.67 -1.95 -8.24
C SER A 2 -27.82 -1.55 -7.02
N GLY A 3 -28.18 -1.98 -5.79
CA GLY A 3 -27.35 -1.72 -4.61
C GLY A 3 -25.92 -2.24 -4.79
N ALA A 4 -25.76 -3.37 -5.49
CA ALA A 4 -24.46 -3.95 -5.83
C ALA A 4 -23.60 -3.05 -6.75
N ASP A 5 -24.19 -2.35 -7.70
CA ASP A 5 -23.48 -1.42 -8.59
C ASP A 5 -22.98 -0.22 -7.80
N ASN A 6 -23.78 0.26 -6.83
CA ASN A 6 -23.39 1.37 -5.95
C ASN A 6 -22.23 1.00 -5.03
N ASP A 7 -22.24 -0.20 -4.44
CA ASP A 7 -21.16 -0.67 -3.56
C ASP A 7 -19.83 -0.79 -4.34
N ARG A 8 -19.89 -1.36 -5.54
CA ARG A 8 -18.73 -1.50 -6.42
C ARG A 8 -18.18 -0.15 -6.85
N GLN A 9 -19.06 0.79 -7.22
CA GLN A 9 -18.67 2.15 -7.56
C GLN A 9 -18.01 2.85 -6.38
N PHE A 10 -18.57 2.71 -5.17
CA PHE A 10 -17.96 3.24 -3.95
C PHE A 10 -16.54 2.71 -3.74
N CYS A 11 -16.31 1.39 -3.90
CA CYS A 11 -14.96 0.81 -3.80
C CYS A 11 -13.98 1.47 -4.78
N TRP A 12 -14.37 1.67 -6.04
CA TRP A 12 -13.55 2.37 -7.01
C TRP A 12 -13.21 3.81 -6.60
N GLU A 13 -14.17 4.55 -6.08
CA GLU A 13 -13.96 5.92 -5.62
C GLU A 13 -13.00 6.00 -4.44
N GLN A 14 -13.09 5.08 -3.47
CA GLN A 14 -12.14 5.01 -2.36
C GLN A 14 -10.71 4.77 -2.86
N ILE A 15 -10.52 3.81 -3.75
CA ILE A 15 -9.19 3.50 -4.31
C ILE A 15 -8.63 4.68 -5.10
N GLN A 16 -9.45 5.36 -5.89
CA GLN A 16 -8.99 6.50 -6.70
C GLN A 16 -8.45 7.66 -5.86
N ARG A 17 -8.91 7.81 -4.61
CA ARG A 17 -8.40 8.84 -3.69
C ARG A 17 -6.98 8.55 -3.21
N GLY A 18 -6.61 7.28 -3.02
CA GLY A 18 -5.32 6.86 -2.45
C GLY A 18 -4.38 6.18 -3.43
N ASN A 19 -4.86 5.20 -4.20
CA ASN A 19 -4.02 4.34 -5.04
C ASN A 19 -4.50 4.23 -6.49
N ARG A 20 -4.28 5.27 -7.27
CA ARG A 20 -4.66 5.30 -8.69
C ARG A 20 -3.93 4.27 -9.55
N LEU A 21 -2.78 3.77 -9.10
CA LEU A 21 -2.03 2.74 -9.82
C LEU A 21 -2.78 1.40 -9.86
N PHE A 22 -3.63 1.13 -8.88
CA PHE A 22 -4.45 -0.09 -8.85
C PHE A 22 -5.27 -0.26 -10.12
N ARG A 23 -5.82 0.81 -10.68
CA ARG A 23 -6.59 0.75 -11.92
C ARG A 23 -5.79 0.21 -13.10
N LEU A 24 -4.48 0.47 -13.14
CA LEU A 24 -3.60 -0.04 -14.20
C LEU A 24 -3.26 -1.52 -14.02
N THR A 25 -3.20 -1.99 -12.79
CA THR A 25 -2.74 -3.34 -12.47
C THR A 25 -3.89 -4.32 -12.36
N HIS A 26 -5.04 -3.86 -11.90
CA HIS A 26 -6.26 -4.66 -11.76
C HIS A 26 -6.69 -5.38 -13.05
N VAL A 27 -6.43 -4.79 -14.21
CA VAL A 27 -6.75 -5.39 -15.53
C VAL A 27 -5.92 -6.64 -15.84
N PHE A 28 -4.86 -6.90 -15.10
CA PHE A 28 -4.02 -8.10 -15.25
C PHE A 28 -4.47 -9.25 -14.35
N ALA A 29 -5.33 -9.01 -13.38
CA ALA A 29 -5.89 -10.05 -12.53
C ALA A 29 -6.91 -10.89 -13.30
N ALA A 30 -7.03 -12.19 -12.96
CA ALA A 30 -8.12 -13.02 -13.45
C ALA A 30 -9.48 -12.45 -13.02
N GLY A 31 -10.55 -12.71 -13.77
CA GLY A 31 -11.84 -12.06 -13.59
C GLY A 31 -12.42 -12.17 -12.17
N ASP A 32 -12.37 -13.37 -11.59
CA ASP A 32 -12.81 -13.64 -10.21
C ASP A 32 -11.85 -13.04 -9.16
N VAL A 33 -10.55 -13.12 -9.39
CA VAL A 33 -9.51 -12.49 -8.56
C VAL A 33 -9.68 -10.96 -8.61
N ALA A 34 -9.89 -10.39 -9.79
CA ALA A 34 -10.13 -8.97 -9.96
C ALA A 34 -11.33 -8.49 -9.12
N GLY A 35 -12.42 -9.27 -9.11
CA GLY A 35 -13.58 -8.99 -8.28
C GLY A 35 -13.28 -8.96 -6.78
N ARG A 36 -12.41 -9.87 -6.29
CA ARG A 36 -12.01 -9.94 -4.88
C ARG A 36 -10.98 -8.88 -4.48
N LEU A 37 -10.06 -8.53 -5.36
CA LEU A 37 -9.05 -7.50 -5.10
C LEU A 37 -9.65 -6.11 -4.97
N LEU A 38 -10.71 -5.79 -5.72
CA LEU A 38 -11.32 -4.47 -5.68
C LEU A 38 -11.74 -4.03 -4.28
N PRO A 39 -12.60 -4.77 -3.54
CA PRO A 39 -12.99 -4.38 -2.20
C PRO A 39 -11.85 -4.50 -1.18
N LEU A 40 -10.87 -5.38 -1.36
CA LEU A 40 -9.68 -5.43 -0.52
C LEU A 40 -8.87 -4.13 -0.61
N TYR A 41 -8.60 -3.64 -1.81
CA TYR A 41 -7.89 -2.37 -1.99
C TYR A 41 -8.73 -1.17 -1.53
N ALA A 42 -10.05 -1.25 -1.61
CA ALA A 42 -10.93 -0.24 -1.01
C ALA A 42 -10.85 -0.24 0.52
N LEU A 43 -10.72 -1.41 1.16
CA LEU A 43 -10.44 -1.54 2.59
C LEU A 43 -9.10 -0.87 2.95
N PHE A 44 -8.02 -1.19 2.25
CA PHE A 44 -6.72 -0.54 2.47
C PHE A 44 -6.81 0.98 2.35
N ALA A 45 -7.44 1.50 1.30
CA ALA A 45 -7.62 2.92 1.10
C ALA A 45 -8.48 3.58 2.20
N SER A 46 -9.49 2.89 2.72
CA SER A 46 -10.32 3.38 3.82
C SER A 46 -9.54 3.49 5.13
N LEU A 47 -8.67 2.51 5.42
CA LEU A 47 -7.81 2.52 6.60
C LEU A 47 -6.70 3.58 6.48
N GLU A 48 -6.06 3.70 5.32
CA GLU A 48 -5.10 4.78 5.02
C GLU A 48 -5.75 6.16 5.22
N HIS A 49 -7.00 6.33 4.79
CA HIS A 49 -7.74 7.58 4.96
C HIS A 49 -7.97 7.92 6.44
N ILE A 50 -8.21 6.94 7.32
CA ILE A 50 -8.34 7.19 8.77
C ILE A 50 -7.03 7.78 9.31
N CYS A 51 -5.89 7.18 8.99
CA CYS A 51 -4.58 7.68 9.42
C CYS A 51 -4.24 9.05 8.84
N ALA A 52 -4.59 9.30 7.58
CA ALA A 52 -4.17 10.50 6.86
C ALA A 52 -5.05 11.73 7.09
N SER A 53 -6.34 11.57 7.43
CA SER A 53 -7.30 12.67 7.38
C SER A 53 -8.09 12.91 8.68
N VAL A 54 -8.12 11.93 9.61
CA VAL A 54 -8.86 12.11 10.86
C VAL A 54 -7.98 12.84 11.86
N SER A 55 -8.35 14.07 12.21
CA SER A 55 -7.58 14.94 13.11
C SER A 55 -7.77 14.61 14.59
N ASP A 56 -8.89 14.00 14.94
CA ASP A 56 -9.24 13.60 16.30
C ASP A 56 -8.93 12.12 16.48
N GLU A 57 -8.02 11.81 17.40
CA GLU A 57 -7.55 10.44 17.65
C GLU A 57 -8.67 9.54 18.16
N ASP A 58 -9.53 10.03 19.08
CA ASP A 58 -10.67 9.26 19.59
C ASP A 58 -11.65 8.91 18.47
N VAL A 59 -11.82 9.80 17.50
CA VAL A 59 -12.64 9.53 16.31
C VAL A 59 -11.97 8.47 15.43
N ALA A 60 -10.65 8.53 15.26
CA ALA A 60 -9.90 7.54 14.49
C ALA A 60 -10.00 6.15 15.13
N VAL A 61 -9.80 6.06 16.45
CA VAL A 61 -9.90 4.81 17.20
C VAL A 61 -11.33 4.22 17.08
N ARG A 62 -12.39 5.03 17.30
CA ARG A 62 -13.78 4.57 17.14
C ARG A 62 -14.08 4.06 15.72
N LYS A 63 -13.51 4.68 14.69
CA LYS A 63 -13.62 4.19 13.30
C LYS A 63 -12.95 2.84 13.12
N LEU A 64 -11.77 2.64 13.72
CA LEU A 64 -11.06 1.35 13.66
C LEU A 64 -11.81 0.27 14.43
N ASP A 65 -12.39 0.58 15.60
CA ASP A 65 -13.21 -0.36 16.35
C ASP A 65 -14.46 -0.77 15.56
N TRP A 66 -15.08 0.20 14.87
CA TRP A 66 -16.16 -0.11 13.96
C TRP A 66 -15.71 -1.07 12.84
N TRP A 67 -14.53 -0.85 12.23
CA TRP A 67 -14.00 -1.78 11.23
C TRP A 67 -13.74 -3.17 11.81
N ARG A 68 -13.19 -3.27 13.04
CA ARG A 68 -13.01 -4.56 13.72
C ARG A 68 -14.33 -5.30 13.87
N GLN A 69 -15.36 -4.61 14.31
CA GLN A 69 -16.70 -5.20 14.46
C GLN A 69 -17.28 -5.63 13.10
N ALA A 70 -17.26 -4.74 12.11
CA ALA A 70 -17.81 -5.00 10.79
C ALA A 70 -17.13 -6.18 10.07
N MET A 71 -15.81 -6.31 10.22
CA MET A 71 -15.06 -7.42 9.62
C MET A 71 -15.31 -8.76 10.33
N ARG A 72 -15.58 -8.75 11.65
CA ARG A 72 -15.92 -9.97 12.42
C ARG A 72 -17.34 -10.44 12.17
N SER A 73 -18.31 -9.54 12.30
CA SER A 73 -19.74 -9.90 12.16
C SER A 73 -20.09 -10.18 10.70
N GLY A 74 -19.37 -9.57 9.78
CA GLY A 74 -19.74 -9.51 8.40
C GLY A 74 -21.07 -8.74 8.18
N ASP A 75 -21.68 -8.19 9.23
CA ASP A 75 -22.95 -7.45 9.21
C ASP A 75 -22.64 -5.95 9.18
N GLY A 76 -22.54 -5.41 8.02
CA GLY A 76 -22.36 -3.98 7.86
C GLY A 76 -22.97 -3.51 6.56
N ASP A 77 -23.75 -2.44 6.62
CA ASP A 77 -24.29 -1.75 5.45
C ASP A 77 -23.18 -0.99 4.69
N HIS A 78 -21.92 -1.11 5.12
CA HIS A 78 -20.81 -0.41 4.47
C HIS A 78 -20.48 -1.06 3.12
N PRO A 79 -20.44 -0.29 2.04
CA PRO A 79 -20.26 -0.80 0.68
C PRO A 79 -19.04 -1.72 0.50
N VAL A 80 -17.91 -1.42 1.18
CA VAL A 80 -16.70 -2.25 1.12
C VAL A 80 -16.94 -3.62 1.76
N VAL A 81 -17.59 -3.68 2.93
CA VAL A 81 -17.88 -4.94 3.62
C VAL A 81 -18.88 -5.78 2.81
N ALA A 82 -19.92 -5.13 2.27
CA ALA A 82 -20.89 -5.77 1.40
C ALA A 82 -20.23 -6.37 0.15
N GLU A 83 -19.31 -5.64 -0.46
CA GLU A 83 -18.61 -6.09 -1.67
C GLU A 83 -17.59 -7.19 -1.37
N LEU A 84 -16.86 -7.14 -0.22
CA LEU A 84 -15.97 -8.23 0.25
C LEU A 84 -16.72 -9.55 0.37
N ARG A 85 -17.93 -9.52 0.94
CA ARG A 85 -18.79 -10.70 1.08
C ARG A 85 -19.31 -11.19 -0.26
N ARG A 86 -19.84 -10.29 -1.08
CA ARG A 86 -20.46 -10.61 -2.37
C ARG A 86 -19.50 -11.34 -3.30
N ASN A 87 -18.22 -10.92 -3.29
CA ASN A 87 -17.17 -11.53 -4.12
C ASN A 87 -16.47 -12.71 -3.42
N GLY A 88 -16.89 -13.10 -2.23
CA GLY A 88 -16.27 -14.18 -1.47
C GLY A 88 -14.87 -13.87 -0.93
N ALA A 89 -14.40 -12.61 -1.00
CA ALA A 89 -13.09 -12.22 -0.51
C ALA A 89 -12.99 -12.39 1.01
N SER A 90 -14.03 -12.03 1.76
CA SER A 90 -14.06 -12.16 3.23
C SER A 90 -13.82 -13.59 3.71
N ALA A 91 -14.32 -14.60 2.98
CA ALA A 91 -14.14 -16.01 3.33
C ALA A 91 -12.71 -16.52 3.10
N LEU A 92 -11.91 -15.83 2.27
CA LEU A 92 -10.53 -16.18 1.96
C LEU A 92 -9.52 -15.43 2.84
N MET A 93 -9.93 -14.32 3.46
CA MET A 93 -9.04 -13.51 4.28
C MET A 93 -8.82 -14.17 5.65
N PRO A 94 -7.56 -14.48 6.03
CA PRO A 94 -7.28 -15.01 7.36
C PRO A 94 -7.65 -13.98 8.45
N GLU A 95 -8.44 -14.37 9.44
CA GLU A 95 -8.89 -13.49 10.53
C GLU A 95 -7.71 -12.80 11.24
N MET A 96 -6.66 -13.55 11.49
CA MET A 96 -5.43 -13.02 12.10
C MET A 96 -4.74 -11.97 11.23
N ALA A 97 -4.77 -12.09 9.92
CA ALA A 97 -4.19 -11.09 9.02
C ALA A 97 -5.01 -9.80 9.00
N VAL A 98 -6.35 -9.93 9.04
CA VAL A 98 -7.25 -8.77 9.18
C VAL A 98 -7.03 -8.06 10.51
N THR A 99 -6.94 -8.82 11.61
CA THR A 99 -6.66 -8.27 12.94
C THR A 99 -5.34 -7.52 12.94
N ARG A 100 -4.25 -8.12 12.43
CA ARG A 100 -2.93 -7.47 12.31
C ARG A 100 -2.98 -6.20 11.45
N LEU A 101 -3.77 -6.18 10.36
CA LEU A 101 -3.94 -4.99 9.54
C LEU A 101 -4.54 -3.83 10.34
N LEU A 102 -5.60 -4.11 11.11
CA LEU A 102 -6.28 -3.11 11.93
C LEU A 102 -5.41 -2.64 13.11
N ASP A 103 -4.69 -3.55 13.76
CA ASP A 103 -3.76 -3.22 14.85
C ASP A 103 -2.57 -2.40 14.36
N ALA A 104 -1.99 -2.77 13.22
CA ALA A 104 -0.93 -1.99 12.57
C ALA A 104 -1.43 -0.60 12.13
N THR A 105 -2.69 -0.49 11.71
CA THR A 105 -3.31 0.80 11.38
C THR A 105 -3.48 1.65 12.63
N GLN A 106 -3.94 1.08 13.75
CA GLN A 106 -4.07 1.79 15.02
C GLN A 106 -2.71 2.23 15.57
N ALA A 107 -1.72 1.34 15.55
CA ALA A 107 -0.37 1.68 16.00
C ALA A 107 0.21 2.90 15.28
N ARG A 108 -0.17 3.12 14.02
CA ARG A 108 0.27 4.30 13.24
C ARG A 108 -0.32 5.62 13.71
N LEU A 109 -1.39 5.62 14.49
CA LEU A 109 -1.97 6.88 15.02
C LEU A 109 -1.02 7.53 16.05
N ASP A 110 -0.33 6.71 16.86
CA ASP A 110 0.53 7.15 17.99
C ASP A 110 2.01 6.85 17.80
N MET A 111 2.39 6.25 16.68
CA MET A 111 3.75 5.78 16.49
C MET A 111 4.75 6.93 16.43
N ALA A 112 5.81 6.84 17.23
CA ALA A 112 6.96 7.73 17.14
C ALA A 112 7.68 7.57 15.80
N PRO A 113 8.32 8.63 15.27
CA PRO A 113 9.15 8.52 14.09
C PRO A 113 10.23 7.44 14.26
N PRO A 114 10.57 6.69 13.20
CA PRO A 114 11.63 5.69 13.29
C PRO A 114 12.97 6.37 13.62
N PRO A 115 13.75 5.80 14.56
CA PRO A 115 15.06 6.36 14.92
C PRO A 115 16.03 6.41 13.73
N GLY A 116 16.02 5.39 12.90
CA GLY A 116 16.91 5.26 11.75
C GLY A 116 16.31 4.52 10.57
N SER A 117 17.11 4.41 9.51
CA SER A 117 16.69 3.78 8.25
C SER A 117 16.42 2.27 8.37
N SER A 118 17.08 1.58 9.31
CA SER A 118 16.85 0.16 9.58
C SER A 118 15.47 -0.08 10.16
N GLU A 119 15.05 0.75 11.12
CA GLU A 119 13.74 0.68 11.74
C GLU A 119 12.64 1.02 10.74
N LEU A 120 12.86 2.05 9.91
CA LEU A 120 11.95 2.34 8.79
C LEU A 120 11.80 1.14 7.85
N THR A 121 12.91 0.50 7.49
CA THR A 121 12.90 -0.69 6.62
C THR A 121 12.09 -1.82 7.24
N ALA A 122 12.33 -2.13 8.51
CA ALA A 122 11.59 -3.16 9.23
C ALA A 122 10.08 -2.86 9.25
N LEU A 123 9.69 -1.64 9.60
CA LEU A 123 8.30 -1.20 9.58
C LEU A 123 7.65 -1.36 8.19
N CYS A 124 8.35 -0.94 7.14
CA CYS A 124 7.82 -1.08 5.77
C CYS A 124 7.64 -2.54 5.38
N ILE A 125 8.58 -3.43 5.75
CA ILE A 125 8.45 -4.87 5.49
C ILE A 125 7.24 -5.42 6.24
N ASP A 126 7.05 -5.09 7.50
CA ASP A 126 5.95 -5.60 8.32
C ASP A 126 4.58 -5.18 7.76
N PHE A 127 4.40 -3.91 7.44
CA PHE A 127 3.15 -3.43 6.83
C PHE A 127 2.90 -4.04 5.45
N GLY A 128 3.94 -4.08 4.62
CA GLY A 128 3.80 -4.67 3.30
C GLY A 128 3.51 -6.16 3.32
N ARG A 129 4.05 -6.91 4.30
CA ARG A 129 3.75 -8.33 4.49
C ARG A 129 2.29 -8.58 4.82
N ILE A 130 1.70 -7.77 5.72
CA ILE A 130 0.28 -7.89 6.07
C ILE A 130 -0.59 -7.69 4.82
N GLN A 131 -0.29 -6.66 4.01
CA GLN A 131 -1.01 -6.42 2.77
C GLN A 131 -0.86 -7.58 1.77
N LEU A 132 0.38 -8.04 1.55
CA LEU A 132 0.66 -9.16 0.65
C LEU A 132 -0.04 -10.45 1.08
N GLU A 133 -0.08 -10.74 2.37
CA GLU A 133 -0.78 -11.92 2.88
C GLU A 133 -2.27 -11.88 2.51
N LEU A 134 -2.92 -10.74 2.69
CA LEU A 134 -4.32 -10.56 2.31
C LEU A 134 -4.53 -10.62 0.80
N GLU A 135 -3.65 -10.00 0.00
CA GLU A 135 -3.72 -10.04 -1.45
C GLU A 135 -3.56 -11.47 -2.00
N LEU A 136 -2.59 -12.22 -1.48
CA LEU A 136 -2.37 -13.61 -1.86
C LEU A 136 -3.56 -14.48 -1.45
N ALA A 137 -4.08 -14.30 -0.22
CA ALA A 137 -5.22 -15.04 0.27
C ALA A 137 -6.45 -14.86 -0.63
N VAL A 138 -6.84 -13.61 -0.95
CA VAL A 138 -7.99 -13.35 -1.84
C VAL A 138 -7.72 -13.79 -3.30
N SER A 139 -6.46 -13.93 -3.65
CA SER A 139 -6.04 -14.50 -4.94
C SER A 139 -6.03 -16.03 -4.96
N GLY A 140 -6.35 -16.69 -3.82
CA GLY A 140 -6.33 -18.14 -3.69
C GLY A 140 -4.92 -18.73 -3.61
N VAL A 141 -3.94 -17.95 -3.14
CA VAL A 141 -2.53 -18.33 -3.01
C VAL A 141 -2.12 -18.28 -1.56
N THR A 142 -1.48 -19.34 -1.07
CA THR A 142 -0.94 -19.38 0.28
C THR A 142 0.32 -18.51 0.36
N MET A 143 0.46 -17.73 1.44
CA MET A 143 1.66 -16.95 1.70
C MET A 143 2.86 -17.87 1.85
N PRO A 144 3.94 -17.72 1.06
CA PRO A 144 5.16 -18.49 1.23
C PRO A 144 5.79 -18.26 2.61
N ALA A 145 6.38 -19.31 3.17
CA ALA A 145 7.16 -19.20 4.40
C ALA A 145 8.52 -18.51 4.11
N GLY A 146 8.97 -17.67 5.06
CA GLY A 146 10.31 -17.09 4.99
C GLY A 146 10.38 -15.68 4.39
N GLU A 147 11.56 -15.33 3.88
CA GLU A 147 11.90 -13.96 3.41
C GLU A 147 11.68 -13.73 1.92
N GLU A 148 11.17 -14.73 1.20
CA GLU A 148 11.05 -14.72 -0.26
C GLU A 148 10.29 -13.51 -0.83
N LEU A 149 9.35 -12.95 -0.05
CA LEU A 149 8.56 -11.78 -0.44
C LEU A 149 9.02 -10.47 0.20
N SER A 150 10.14 -10.45 0.93
CA SER A 150 10.59 -9.26 1.66
C SER A 150 10.82 -8.06 0.76
N GLY A 151 11.32 -8.25 -0.45
CA GLY A 151 11.48 -7.17 -1.43
C GLY A 151 10.15 -6.59 -1.92
N LEU A 152 9.15 -7.44 -2.14
CA LEU A 152 7.78 -7.01 -2.49
C LEU A 152 7.13 -6.28 -1.32
N ALA A 153 7.25 -6.84 -0.11
CA ALA A 153 6.73 -6.25 1.11
C ALA A 153 7.35 -4.87 1.37
N LEU A 154 8.67 -4.77 1.28
CA LEU A 154 9.37 -3.50 1.46
C LEU A 154 8.84 -2.42 0.51
N ARG A 155 8.72 -2.72 -0.79
CA ARG A 155 8.22 -1.73 -1.76
C ARG A 155 6.76 -1.37 -1.54
N SER A 156 5.90 -2.33 -1.22
CA SER A 156 4.50 -2.08 -0.90
C SER A 156 4.37 -1.20 0.34
N GLY A 157 5.05 -1.55 1.42
CA GLY A 157 5.06 -0.76 2.64
C GLY A 157 5.66 0.63 2.46
N MET A 158 6.76 0.77 1.71
CA MET A 158 7.33 2.08 1.40
C MET A 158 6.35 2.96 0.62
N MET A 159 5.66 2.42 -0.37
CA MET A 159 4.67 3.19 -1.12
C MET A 159 3.51 3.65 -0.25
N GLN A 160 3.07 2.82 0.69
CA GLN A 160 2.05 3.18 1.68
C GLN A 160 2.55 4.31 2.58
N VAL A 161 3.68 4.12 3.21
CA VAL A 161 4.37 5.06 4.09
C VAL A 161 4.51 6.43 3.44
N LEU A 162 5.02 6.46 2.22
CA LEU A 162 5.27 7.71 1.51
C LEU A 162 3.98 8.45 1.16
N ARG A 163 2.90 7.73 0.89
CA ARG A 163 1.58 8.35 0.65
C ARG A 163 0.99 8.96 1.93
N GLU A 164 1.21 8.29 3.07
CA GLU A 164 0.68 8.74 4.36
C GLU A 164 1.46 9.90 4.96
N SER A 165 2.79 9.87 4.93
CA SER A 165 3.65 10.84 5.62
C SER A 165 3.48 12.29 5.14
N MET A 166 2.92 12.46 3.96
CA MET A 166 2.76 13.78 3.32
C MET A 166 1.30 14.26 3.34
N GLY A 167 0.42 13.55 4.05
CA GLY A 167 -1.03 13.76 3.95
C GLY A 167 -1.56 14.94 4.75
N ARG A 168 -0.88 15.40 5.80
CA ARG A 168 -1.44 16.37 6.76
C ARG A 168 -0.74 17.72 6.73
N PRO A 169 -1.47 18.80 6.36
CA PRO A 169 -0.93 20.15 6.42
C PRO A 169 -0.64 20.62 7.86
N ASP A 170 -1.32 20.03 8.87
CA ASP A 170 -1.18 20.39 10.29
C ASP A 170 -0.01 19.70 11.00
N GLY A 171 0.75 18.87 10.27
CA GLY A 171 1.92 18.16 10.80
C GLY A 171 1.58 17.06 11.81
N ARG A 172 0.29 16.72 12.00
CA ARG A 172 -0.14 15.60 12.83
C ARG A 172 -0.14 14.31 12.03
N GLY A 173 -0.05 13.21 12.72
CA GLY A 173 -0.01 11.86 12.13
C GLY A 173 1.37 11.27 12.15
N PHE A 174 1.47 10.05 11.67
CA PHE A 174 2.70 9.30 11.68
C PHE A 174 3.77 9.95 10.81
N TRP A 175 4.93 10.17 11.42
CA TRP A 175 6.08 10.76 10.76
C TRP A 175 7.10 9.67 10.42
N TRP A 176 7.18 9.34 9.16
CA TRP A 176 7.96 8.19 8.72
C TRP A 176 9.41 8.49 8.40
N LEU A 177 9.78 9.75 8.30
CA LEU A 177 11.16 10.08 8.00
C LEU A 177 12.04 9.72 9.19
N PRO A 178 13.14 8.96 8.99
CA PRO A 178 14.05 8.58 10.06
C PRO A 178 14.68 9.79 10.73
N LEU A 179 14.70 9.79 12.06
CA LEU A 179 15.22 10.92 12.84
C LEU A 179 16.70 11.17 12.58
N ASP A 180 17.50 10.12 12.41
CA ASP A 180 18.93 10.21 12.09
C ASP A 180 19.19 10.92 10.76
N LEU A 181 18.38 10.63 9.73
CA LEU A 181 18.48 11.30 8.44
C LEU A 181 17.97 12.74 8.51
N MET A 182 16.88 12.99 9.23
CA MET A 182 16.39 14.34 9.43
C MET A 182 17.45 15.22 10.14
N ALA A 183 18.10 14.68 11.19
CA ALA A 183 19.17 15.36 11.88
C ALA A 183 20.41 15.57 10.99
N ARG A 184 20.81 14.57 10.22
CA ARG A 184 21.98 14.66 9.32
C ARG A 184 21.82 15.75 8.26
N TYR A 185 20.61 15.91 7.73
CA TYR A 185 20.30 16.90 6.70
C TYR A 185 19.71 18.19 7.27
N ASP A 186 19.71 18.36 8.59
CA ASP A 186 19.12 19.51 9.28
C ASP A 186 17.71 19.84 8.78
N LEU A 187 16.86 18.80 8.65
CA LEU A 187 15.51 18.90 8.14
C LEU A 187 14.50 18.91 9.29
N ALA A 188 13.83 20.04 9.48
CA ALA A 188 12.77 20.16 10.48
C ALA A 188 11.38 19.84 9.91
N ARG A 189 10.47 19.31 10.75
CA ARG A 189 9.06 19.08 10.37
C ARG A 189 8.37 20.36 9.86
N ALA A 190 8.67 21.50 10.49
CA ALA A 190 8.09 22.78 10.09
C ALA A 190 8.52 23.19 8.67
N GLU A 191 9.76 22.92 8.27
CA GLU A 191 10.26 23.21 6.91
C GLU A 191 9.57 22.32 5.86
N ILE A 192 9.19 21.09 6.25
CA ILE A 192 8.41 20.21 5.38
C ILE A 192 7.00 20.77 5.20
N ALA A 193 6.35 21.18 6.29
CA ALA A 193 4.99 21.73 6.25
C ALA A 193 4.91 23.05 5.47
N SER A 194 5.92 23.94 5.57
CA SER A 194 5.99 25.19 4.80
C SER A 194 6.42 25.00 3.36
N GLY A 195 7.07 23.87 3.03
CA GLY A 195 7.68 23.62 1.72
C GLY A 195 9.11 24.15 1.57
N ASP A 196 9.65 24.86 2.57
CA ASP A 196 11.01 25.44 2.51
C ASP A 196 12.09 24.36 2.55
N GLY A 197 11.81 23.23 3.21
CA GLY A 197 12.72 22.09 3.34
C GLY A 197 12.83 21.15 2.13
N ILE A 198 12.27 21.49 0.96
CA ILE A 198 12.18 20.56 -0.18
C ILE A 198 13.55 20.06 -0.65
N GLY A 199 14.58 20.87 -0.62
CA GLY A 199 15.94 20.48 -0.98
C GLY A 199 16.51 19.41 -0.03
N LYS A 200 16.39 19.67 1.27
CA LYS A 200 16.81 18.75 2.33
C LYS A 200 16.01 17.45 2.30
N PHE A 201 14.69 17.55 2.10
CA PHE A 201 13.83 16.38 1.94
C PHE A 201 14.25 15.49 0.78
N ARG A 202 14.63 16.07 -0.37
CA ARG A 202 15.16 15.31 -1.51
C ARG A 202 16.39 14.49 -1.16
N MET A 203 17.26 15.06 -0.33
CA MET A 203 18.48 14.38 0.12
C MET A 203 18.12 13.19 1.02
N VAL A 204 17.22 13.40 1.99
CA VAL A 204 16.72 12.34 2.87
C VAL A 204 16.02 11.24 2.06
N ALA A 205 15.08 11.60 1.20
CA ALA A 205 14.36 10.65 0.36
C ALA A 205 15.32 9.91 -0.60
N GLY A 206 16.27 10.62 -1.19
CA GLY A 206 17.29 10.03 -2.06
C GLY A 206 18.13 8.98 -1.35
N GLU A 207 18.54 9.23 -0.10
CA GLU A 207 19.29 8.26 0.70
C GLU A 207 18.43 7.04 1.04
N ILE A 208 17.20 7.24 1.51
CA ILE A 208 16.26 6.14 1.80
C ILE A 208 16.09 5.26 0.55
N PHE A 209 15.83 5.87 -0.61
CA PHE A 209 15.53 5.10 -1.82
C PHE A 209 16.78 4.48 -2.46
N THR A 210 17.93 5.09 -2.33
CA THR A 210 19.20 4.51 -2.84
C THR A 210 19.62 3.32 -1.98
N THR A 211 19.49 3.43 -0.67
CA THR A 211 19.86 2.34 0.26
C THR A 211 18.89 1.17 0.16
N GLN A 212 17.62 1.45 -0.11
CA GLN A 212 16.54 0.45 -0.14
C GLN A 212 16.12 0.04 -1.56
N SER A 213 16.63 0.69 -2.61
CA SER A 213 16.43 0.24 -4.01
C SER A 213 17.21 -1.05 -4.31
N VAL A 214 17.55 -1.77 -3.26
CA VAL A 214 18.21 -3.07 -3.32
C VAL A 214 17.29 -4.05 -4.02
N GLY A 215 17.72 -4.41 -5.21
CA GLY A 215 17.29 -5.59 -5.90
C GLY A 215 15.91 -5.46 -6.55
N THR A 216 15.91 -5.33 -7.87
CA THR A 216 14.79 -5.89 -8.64
C THR A 216 14.50 -7.23 -8.05
N THR A 217 13.31 -7.41 -7.43
CA THR A 217 12.85 -8.72 -7.02
C THR A 217 13.08 -9.65 -8.20
N GLN A 218 13.99 -10.59 -8.05
CA GLN A 218 14.10 -11.63 -9.03
C GLN A 218 12.84 -12.45 -8.81
N TYR A 219 11.84 -12.30 -9.69
CA TYR A 219 10.61 -13.10 -9.64
C TYR A 219 10.92 -14.62 -9.74
N SER A 220 12.18 -15.00 -9.98
CA SER A 220 12.70 -16.36 -9.80
C SER A 220 12.68 -16.83 -8.35
N ASP A 221 12.71 -15.91 -7.39
CA ASP A 221 12.74 -16.21 -5.96
C ASP A 221 11.31 -16.38 -5.38
N ILE A 222 10.30 -16.12 -6.20
CA ILE A 222 8.92 -16.39 -5.86
C ILE A 222 8.70 -17.90 -5.87
N SER A 223 8.22 -18.45 -4.76
CA SER A 223 8.05 -19.87 -4.55
C SER A 223 7.33 -20.58 -5.71
N LYS A 224 7.56 -21.90 -5.86
CA LYS A 224 6.89 -22.71 -6.88
C LYS A 224 5.36 -22.61 -6.80
N ASP A 225 4.81 -22.44 -5.59
CA ASP A 225 3.37 -22.33 -5.38
C ASP A 225 2.79 -21.07 -6.03
N ILE A 226 3.47 -19.92 -5.89
CA ILE A 226 3.07 -18.68 -6.58
C ILE A 226 3.27 -18.84 -8.10
N SER A 227 4.35 -19.48 -8.52
CA SER A 227 4.62 -19.74 -9.95
C SER A 227 3.53 -20.59 -10.60
N ASN A 228 2.97 -21.55 -9.87
CA ASN A 228 1.87 -22.38 -10.35
C ASN A 228 0.54 -21.62 -10.49
N ASN A 229 0.36 -20.55 -9.70
CA ASN A 229 -0.82 -19.69 -9.72
C ASN A 229 -0.56 -18.33 -10.41
N LYS A 230 0.24 -18.31 -11.48
CA LYS A 230 0.69 -17.09 -12.18
C LYS A 230 -0.43 -16.09 -12.45
N GLN A 231 -1.56 -16.56 -12.95
CA GLN A 231 -2.69 -15.69 -13.32
C GLN A 231 -3.27 -14.97 -12.10
N SER A 232 -3.29 -15.63 -10.94
CA SER A 232 -3.84 -15.07 -9.70
C SER A 232 -2.98 -13.94 -9.12
N VAL A 233 -1.69 -13.91 -9.42
CA VAL A 233 -0.75 -12.92 -8.86
C VAL A 233 -0.31 -11.84 -9.85
N MET A 234 -0.92 -11.78 -11.05
CA MET A 234 -0.53 -10.80 -12.09
C MET A 234 -0.68 -9.36 -11.63
N ASN A 235 -1.72 -9.04 -10.85
CA ASN A 235 -1.90 -7.71 -10.28
C ASN A 235 -0.72 -7.33 -9.38
N LEU A 236 -0.31 -8.23 -8.49
CA LEU A 236 0.80 -8.04 -7.56
C LEU A 236 2.12 -7.77 -8.31
N ILE A 237 2.42 -8.57 -9.32
CA ILE A 237 3.62 -8.40 -10.17
C ILE A 237 3.62 -7.05 -10.90
N ALA A 238 2.48 -6.67 -11.46
CA ALA A 238 2.34 -5.40 -12.14
C ALA A 238 2.47 -4.22 -11.16
N MET A 239 1.88 -4.32 -9.97
CA MET A 239 1.95 -3.30 -8.93
C MET A 239 3.38 -3.11 -8.42
N ASP A 240 4.09 -4.21 -8.12
CA ASP A 240 5.47 -4.16 -7.67
C ASP A 240 6.39 -3.49 -8.70
N ALA A 241 6.25 -3.82 -9.98
CA ALA A 241 7.03 -3.18 -11.03
C ALA A 241 6.75 -1.68 -11.15
N LEU A 242 5.50 -1.25 -10.92
CA LEU A 242 5.15 0.17 -10.88
C LEU A 242 5.74 0.85 -9.66
N PHE A 243 5.69 0.24 -8.48
CA PHE A 243 6.30 0.76 -7.26
C PHE A 243 7.81 0.94 -7.44
N ALA A 244 8.50 -0.09 -7.92
CA ALA A 244 9.93 -0.02 -8.19
C ALA A 244 10.28 1.13 -9.16
N LYS A 245 9.49 1.31 -10.23
CA LYS A 245 9.67 2.42 -11.17
C LYS A 245 9.43 3.78 -10.50
N LYS A 246 8.33 3.93 -9.76
CA LYS A 246 7.97 5.19 -9.10
C LYS A 246 9.03 5.61 -8.09
N LEU A 247 9.49 4.69 -7.26
CA LEU A 247 10.54 4.95 -6.28
C LEU A 247 11.85 5.39 -6.94
N LYS A 248 12.21 4.79 -8.09
CA LYS A 248 13.46 5.11 -8.81
C LYS A 248 13.44 6.44 -9.56
N HIS A 249 12.30 6.82 -10.13
CA HIS A 249 12.22 7.89 -11.12
C HIS A 249 11.40 9.10 -10.68
N THR A 250 10.93 9.13 -9.43
CA THR A 250 10.12 10.24 -8.94
C THR A 250 10.94 11.52 -8.84
N ASN A 251 10.47 12.58 -9.49
CA ASN A 251 11.11 13.90 -9.38
C ASN A 251 10.52 14.64 -8.18
N TYR A 252 11.34 14.83 -7.15
CA TYR A 252 10.95 15.44 -5.88
C TYR A 252 10.84 16.97 -5.96
N SER A 253 10.15 17.51 -6.97
CA SER A 253 10.09 18.97 -7.21
C SER A 253 9.26 19.75 -6.19
N SER A 254 8.27 19.10 -5.58
CA SER A 254 7.54 19.60 -4.41
C SER A 254 6.82 18.45 -3.70
N TYR A 255 6.50 18.60 -2.39
CA TYR A 255 5.79 17.57 -1.62
C TYR A 255 4.43 17.20 -2.21
N ILE A 256 3.61 18.19 -2.53
CA ILE A 256 2.27 17.97 -3.06
C ILE A 256 2.36 17.27 -4.42
N LYS A 257 3.24 17.75 -5.31
CA LYS A 257 3.44 17.14 -6.62
C LYS A 257 3.98 15.73 -6.49
N TRP A 258 4.90 15.49 -5.56
CA TRP A 258 5.49 14.17 -5.36
C TRP A 258 4.46 13.13 -4.94
N ARG A 259 3.60 13.42 -3.94
CA ARG A 259 2.51 12.53 -3.55
C ARG A 259 1.58 12.24 -4.73
N ASP A 260 1.24 13.28 -5.48
CA ASP A 260 0.41 13.15 -6.66
C ASP A 260 1.08 12.31 -7.75
N GLU A 261 2.39 12.47 -7.97
CA GLU A 261 3.17 11.68 -8.92
C GLU A 261 3.29 10.21 -8.52
N LEU A 262 3.47 9.90 -7.23
CA LEU A 262 3.46 8.52 -6.72
C LEU A 262 2.13 7.81 -6.99
N SER A 263 1.03 8.54 -6.90
CA SER A 263 -0.31 7.99 -7.11
C SER A 263 -0.80 8.11 -8.55
N ARG A 264 -0.24 9.01 -9.38
CA ARG A 264 -0.67 9.19 -10.77
C ARG A 264 -0.18 8.06 -11.67
N ALA A 265 -1.10 7.56 -12.48
CA ALA A 265 -0.81 6.64 -13.55
C ALA A 265 -0.44 7.41 -14.83
N GLY A 266 0.80 7.31 -15.26
CA GLY A 266 1.25 7.85 -16.54
C GLY A 266 1.16 6.82 -17.68
N PHE A 267 1.19 7.29 -18.92
CA PHE A 267 1.15 6.40 -20.10
C PHE A 267 2.30 5.37 -20.09
N SER A 268 3.50 5.78 -19.68
CA SER A 268 4.67 4.89 -19.55
C SER A 268 4.51 3.81 -18.45
N ASP A 269 3.60 4.00 -17.49
CA ASP A 269 3.35 3.04 -16.42
C ASP A 269 2.59 1.82 -16.95
N VAL A 270 1.70 2.02 -17.92
CA VAL A 270 1.01 0.91 -18.62
C VAL A 270 2.02 -0.05 -19.26
N PHE A 271 3.05 0.48 -19.93
CA PHE A 271 4.10 -0.35 -20.53
C PHE A 271 4.95 -1.04 -19.48
N THR A 272 5.25 -0.37 -18.36
CA THR A 272 6.01 -0.98 -17.26
C THR A 272 5.27 -2.16 -16.67
N ALA A 273 3.99 -2.00 -16.31
CA ALA A 273 3.16 -3.06 -15.79
C ALA A 273 3.03 -4.24 -16.79
N ARG A 274 2.74 -3.93 -18.07
CA ARG A 274 2.62 -4.94 -19.13
C ARG A 274 3.92 -5.71 -19.35
N ASN A 275 5.05 -5.02 -19.34
CA ASN A 275 6.35 -5.67 -19.54
C ASN A 275 6.72 -6.56 -18.35
N ALA A 276 6.41 -6.17 -17.12
CA ALA A 276 6.63 -7.00 -15.94
C ALA A 276 5.83 -8.30 -16.01
N VAL A 277 4.53 -8.21 -16.32
CA VAL A 277 3.65 -9.37 -16.50
C VAL A 277 4.15 -10.28 -17.63
N ARG A 278 4.55 -9.68 -18.77
CA ARG A 278 5.10 -10.48 -19.90
C ARG A 278 6.40 -11.22 -19.53
N ARG A 279 7.31 -10.56 -18.80
CA ARG A 279 8.56 -11.18 -18.36
C ARG A 279 8.29 -12.32 -17.38
N PHE A 280 7.38 -12.14 -16.46
CA PHE A 280 6.97 -13.17 -15.52
C PHE A 280 6.37 -14.39 -16.23
N ASN A 281 5.50 -14.18 -17.23
CA ASN A 281 4.89 -15.26 -18.00
C ASN A 281 5.88 -16.03 -18.90
N ARG A 282 6.97 -15.39 -19.34
CA ARG A 282 7.99 -16.03 -20.21
C ARG A 282 9.01 -16.87 -19.43
N ARG A 283 9.08 -16.72 -18.12
CA ARG A 283 9.96 -17.55 -17.28
C ARG A 283 9.24 -18.87 -17.02
N LYS A 284 9.51 -19.83 -17.89
CA LYS A 284 9.06 -21.22 -17.78
C LYS A 284 10.16 -22.06 -17.14
#